data_bdfbf1016db95319baa31806b7600bf6
#
_entry.id   bdfbf1016db95319baa31806b7600bf6
#
_cell.length_a   1.000
_cell.length_b   1.000
_cell.length_c   1.000
_cell.angle_alpha   90.00
_cell.angle_beta   90.00
_cell.angle_gamma   90.00
#
_symmetry.space_group_name_H-M   'P 1'
#
loop_
_entity.id
_entity.type
_entity.pdbx_description
1 polymer ?
#
loop_
_entity_poly.entity_id
_entity_poly.type
_entity_poly.pdbx_seq_one_letter_code
_entity_poly.pdbx_strand_id
1 'polypeptide(L)'
;MAAVKRVALVTGGANGIGRAVCRHLLGSGSRVGIVDLPDSGLARHFAARARNLMLIEGDVREEETAARAVAAIADRFGRLDGLVSNAGIMIRKPLRALTLAEWHRVIDTNLTATFLLARAAEPALRKSRGAIVTIASTRATMSEPNTESYSASKGGVVALTHSLAVGLGPDVRVNCVSPGWIETKDYAALRRKDHAQHPAGRVGKPQDVAELVVWLLDGERSGFVTGANFVIDGGMTRKMIYEE
;
A
#
# COMPACT_ATOMS: atom_id res chain seq x y z
N MET A 1 -22.36 -8.48 -22.26
CA MET A 1 -21.63 -9.31 -21.29
C MET A 1 -21.45 -8.51 -20.02
N ALA A 2 -21.73 -9.05 -18.85
CA ALA A 2 -21.44 -8.37 -17.58
C ALA A 2 -19.92 -8.21 -17.48
N ALA A 3 -19.43 -6.98 -17.18
CA ALA A 3 -18.02 -6.72 -17.01
C ALA A 3 -17.46 -7.64 -15.92
N VAL A 4 -16.34 -8.30 -16.20
CA VAL A 4 -15.68 -9.18 -15.22
C VAL A 4 -15.23 -8.33 -14.05
N LYS A 5 -15.79 -8.59 -12.88
CA LYS A 5 -15.44 -7.85 -11.67
C LYS A 5 -13.96 -8.13 -11.29
N ARG A 6 -13.16 -7.10 -11.20
CA ARG A 6 -11.75 -7.21 -10.78
C ARG A 6 -11.65 -7.72 -9.35
N VAL A 7 -10.61 -8.47 -9.08
CA VAL A 7 -10.30 -9.02 -7.76
C VAL A 7 -8.97 -8.45 -7.28
N ALA A 8 -8.96 -7.83 -6.11
CA ALA A 8 -7.75 -7.26 -5.51
C ALA A 8 -7.48 -7.83 -4.12
N LEU A 9 -6.21 -8.01 -3.80
CA LEU A 9 -5.71 -8.28 -2.45
C LEU A 9 -5.07 -7.02 -1.89
N VAL A 10 -5.49 -6.59 -0.70
CA VAL A 10 -4.96 -5.41 0.00
C VAL A 10 -4.45 -5.80 1.38
N THR A 11 -3.23 -5.43 1.74
CA THR A 11 -2.70 -5.64 3.09
C THR A 11 -2.77 -4.38 3.94
N GLY A 12 -2.99 -4.54 5.25
CA GLY A 12 -3.16 -3.40 6.16
C GLY A 12 -4.47 -2.65 5.90
N GLY A 13 -5.54 -3.38 5.59
CA GLY A 13 -6.81 -2.79 5.15
C GLY A 13 -7.74 -2.35 6.27
N ALA A 14 -7.43 -2.62 7.54
CA ALA A 14 -8.27 -2.22 8.66
C ALA A 14 -8.28 -0.70 8.88
N ASN A 15 -7.20 0.01 8.54
CA ASN A 15 -7.01 1.40 8.89
C ASN A 15 -6.45 2.26 7.75
N GLY A 16 -6.50 3.57 7.92
CA GLY A 16 -5.77 4.55 7.12
C GLY A 16 -5.97 4.41 5.60
N ILE A 17 -4.85 4.42 4.88
CA ILE A 17 -4.79 4.33 3.42
C ILE A 17 -5.38 3.00 2.93
N GLY A 18 -4.98 1.87 3.53
CA GLY A 18 -5.47 0.55 3.13
C GLY A 18 -6.99 0.45 3.21
N ARG A 19 -7.60 0.97 4.29
CA ARG A 19 -9.06 1.01 4.44
C ARG A 19 -9.73 1.87 3.36
N ALA A 20 -9.15 3.01 3.02
CA ALA A 20 -9.66 3.87 1.96
C ALA A 20 -9.59 3.18 0.59
N VAL A 21 -8.48 2.51 0.28
CA VAL A 21 -8.31 1.70 -0.93
C VAL A 21 -9.37 0.60 -1.01
N CYS A 22 -9.55 -0.17 0.07
CA CYS A 22 -10.56 -1.24 0.12
C CYS A 22 -11.97 -0.71 -0.12
N ARG A 23 -12.34 0.41 0.51
CA ARG A 23 -13.65 1.04 0.32
C ARG A 23 -13.86 1.53 -1.12
N HIS A 24 -12.83 2.14 -1.72
CA HIS A 24 -12.90 2.61 -3.09
C HIS A 24 -13.07 1.45 -4.09
N LEU A 25 -12.29 0.37 -3.92
CA LEU A 25 -12.41 -0.84 -4.74
C LEU A 25 -13.78 -1.51 -4.59
N LEU A 26 -14.29 -1.65 -3.37
CA LEU A 26 -15.63 -2.20 -3.14
C LEU A 26 -16.73 -1.32 -3.74
N GLY A 27 -16.60 0.01 -3.61
CA GLY A 27 -17.53 0.99 -4.19
C GLY A 27 -17.57 0.96 -5.72
N SER A 28 -16.45 0.64 -6.37
CA SER A 28 -16.38 0.42 -7.82
C SER A 28 -16.86 -0.96 -8.28
N GLY A 29 -17.37 -1.79 -7.36
CA GLY A 29 -17.89 -3.13 -7.65
C GLY A 29 -16.84 -4.23 -7.72
N SER A 30 -15.58 -3.95 -7.39
CA SER A 30 -14.51 -4.96 -7.31
C SER A 30 -14.76 -5.95 -6.16
N ARG A 31 -14.12 -7.12 -6.26
CA ARG A 31 -14.02 -8.07 -5.15
C ARG A 31 -12.69 -7.83 -4.44
N VAL A 32 -12.70 -7.84 -3.11
CA VAL A 32 -11.51 -7.46 -2.32
C VAL A 32 -11.25 -8.50 -1.24
N GLY A 33 -10.03 -9.04 -1.24
CA GLY A 33 -9.45 -9.72 -0.09
C GLY A 33 -8.64 -8.72 0.73
N ILE A 34 -8.79 -8.76 2.04
CA ILE A 34 -8.08 -7.88 2.96
C ILE A 34 -7.30 -8.73 3.96
N VAL A 35 -5.99 -8.51 4.03
CA VAL A 35 -5.12 -9.10 5.06
C VAL A 35 -4.81 -8.05 6.10
N ASP A 36 -5.02 -8.40 7.37
CA ASP A 36 -4.60 -7.59 8.51
C ASP A 36 -4.37 -8.47 9.74
N LEU A 37 -3.77 -7.92 10.79
CA LEU A 37 -3.57 -8.62 12.05
C LEU A 37 -4.91 -8.97 12.72
N PRO A 38 -5.00 -10.06 13.49
CA PRO A 38 -6.23 -10.49 14.14
C PRO A 38 -6.86 -9.42 15.04
N ASP A 39 -6.05 -8.63 15.71
CA ASP A 39 -6.44 -7.57 16.64
C ASP A 39 -6.66 -6.19 15.98
N SER A 40 -6.52 -6.11 14.66
CA SER A 40 -6.65 -4.85 13.90
C SER A 40 -8.06 -4.23 13.93
N GLY A 41 -9.07 -5.00 14.34
CA GLY A 41 -10.47 -4.58 14.29
C GLY A 41 -11.05 -4.59 12.87
N LEU A 42 -10.45 -5.33 11.94
CA LEU A 42 -10.84 -5.40 10.53
C LEU A 42 -12.34 -5.64 10.35
N ALA A 43 -12.91 -6.61 11.07
CA ALA A 43 -14.32 -6.95 10.98
C ALA A 43 -15.30 -5.84 11.43
N ARG A 44 -14.83 -4.87 12.23
CA ARG A 44 -15.65 -3.73 12.67
C ARG A 44 -15.86 -2.70 11.56
N HIS A 45 -14.95 -2.63 10.59
CA HIS A 45 -14.95 -1.62 9.54
C HIS A 45 -15.59 -2.09 8.24
N PHE A 46 -15.78 -3.40 8.10
CA PHE A 46 -16.35 -4.01 6.92
C PHE A 46 -17.42 -5.02 7.30
N ALA A 47 -18.58 -4.94 6.66
CA ALA A 47 -19.63 -5.92 6.85
C ALA A 47 -19.14 -7.30 6.34
N ALA A 48 -18.78 -8.18 7.25
CA ALA A 48 -18.12 -9.47 6.96
C ALA A 48 -18.90 -10.40 6.01
N ARG A 49 -20.18 -10.09 5.73
CA ARG A 49 -21.06 -10.89 4.86
C ARG A 49 -21.20 -10.38 3.43
N ALA A 50 -20.45 -9.36 3.04
CA ALA A 50 -20.49 -8.89 1.66
C ALA A 50 -19.94 -9.96 0.70
N ARG A 51 -20.70 -10.33 -0.32
CA ARG A 51 -20.32 -11.37 -1.32
C ARG A 51 -19.02 -11.04 -2.05
N ASN A 52 -18.66 -9.77 -2.12
CA ASN A 52 -17.47 -9.24 -2.78
C ASN A 52 -16.31 -8.95 -1.83
N LEU A 53 -16.37 -9.40 -0.57
CA LEU A 53 -15.36 -9.15 0.45
C LEU A 53 -14.89 -10.46 1.09
N MET A 54 -13.59 -10.55 1.35
CA MET A 54 -12.95 -11.61 2.12
C MET A 54 -12.00 -11.00 3.14
N LEU A 55 -12.18 -11.31 4.41
CA LEU A 55 -11.29 -10.90 5.49
C LEU A 55 -10.38 -12.06 5.84
N ILE A 56 -9.07 -11.79 5.91
CA ILE A 56 -8.02 -12.76 6.16
C ILE A 56 -7.16 -12.23 7.31
N GLU A 57 -7.15 -12.92 8.43
CA GLU A 57 -6.29 -12.58 9.55
C GLU A 57 -4.93 -13.24 9.39
N GLY A 58 -3.84 -12.46 9.61
CA GLY A 58 -2.47 -12.95 9.55
C GLY A 58 -1.44 -11.84 9.57
N ASP A 59 -0.23 -12.21 9.94
CA ASP A 59 0.93 -11.32 9.89
C ASP A 59 1.57 -11.40 8.51
N VAL A 60 1.69 -10.27 7.85
CA VAL A 60 2.29 -10.20 6.49
C VAL A 60 3.78 -10.55 6.45
N ARG A 61 4.45 -10.59 7.60
CA ARG A 61 5.85 -11.03 7.72
C ARG A 61 6.02 -12.54 7.52
N GLU A 62 4.94 -13.28 7.65
CA GLU A 62 4.93 -14.74 7.52
C GLU A 62 4.65 -15.13 6.07
N GLU A 63 5.53 -15.95 5.52
CA GLU A 63 5.39 -16.49 4.16
C GLU A 63 4.07 -17.26 3.97
N GLU A 64 3.69 -18.03 4.98
CA GLU A 64 2.44 -18.79 4.99
C GLU A 64 1.21 -17.89 4.89
N THR A 65 1.23 -16.70 5.51
CA THR A 65 0.13 -15.73 5.40
C THR A 65 -0.03 -15.26 3.96
N ALA A 66 1.07 -14.94 3.26
CA ALA A 66 1.03 -14.53 1.87
C ALA A 66 0.47 -15.63 0.97
N ALA A 67 0.98 -16.86 1.11
CA ALA A 67 0.53 -18.01 0.33
C ALA A 67 -0.95 -18.33 0.57
N ARG A 68 -1.37 -18.40 1.83
CA ARG A 68 -2.76 -18.67 2.24
C ARG A 68 -3.72 -17.59 1.73
N ALA A 69 -3.32 -16.32 1.80
CA ALA A 69 -4.18 -15.23 1.35
C ALA A 69 -4.43 -15.28 -0.16
N VAL A 70 -3.38 -15.54 -0.96
CA VAL A 70 -3.51 -15.66 -2.43
C VAL A 70 -4.35 -16.88 -2.80
N ALA A 71 -4.10 -18.04 -2.18
CA ALA A 71 -4.86 -19.26 -2.42
C ALA A 71 -6.35 -19.06 -2.09
N ALA A 72 -6.65 -18.52 -0.92
CA ALA A 72 -8.04 -18.28 -0.50
C ALA A 72 -8.81 -17.34 -1.45
N ILE A 73 -8.14 -16.33 -2.02
CA ILE A 73 -8.73 -15.44 -3.03
C ILE A 73 -8.96 -16.17 -4.34
N ALA A 74 -7.99 -16.96 -4.80
CA ALA A 74 -8.11 -17.74 -6.02
C ALA A 74 -9.27 -18.74 -5.92
N ASP A 75 -9.40 -19.43 -4.79
CA ASP A 75 -10.48 -20.38 -4.53
C ASP A 75 -11.85 -19.70 -4.49
N ARG A 76 -11.96 -18.56 -3.81
CA ARG A 76 -13.24 -17.88 -3.63
C ARG A 76 -13.70 -17.11 -4.86
N PHE A 77 -12.77 -16.46 -5.55
CA PHE A 77 -13.10 -15.52 -6.63
C PHE A 77 -12.63 -15.96 -8.01
N GLY A 78 -11.82 -17.02 -8.10
CA GLY A 78 -11.35 -17.62 -9.34
C GLY A 78 -10.21 -16.90 -10.04
N ARG A 79 -9.77 -15.73 -9.49
CA ARG A 79 -8.73 -14.89 -10.09
C ARG A 79 -8.15 -13.89 -9.09
N LEU A 80 -6.99 -13.31 -9.42
CA LEU A 80 -6.41 -12.15 -8.74
C LEU A 80 -5.91 -11.19 -9.83
N ASP A 81 -6.41 -9.95 -9.83
CA ASP A 81 -6.08 -8.92 -10.82
C ASP A 81 -5.19 -7.81 -10.26
N GLY A 82 -5.20 -7.64 -8.95
CA GLY A 82 -4.44 -6.58 -8.29
C GLY A 82 -3.92 -6.98 -6.93
N LEU A 83 -2.70 -6.56 -6.62
CA LEU A 83 -2.10 -6.63 -5.28
C LEU A 83 -1.76 -5.22 -4.81
N VAL A 84 -2.23 -4.84 -3.62
CA VAL A 84 -1.83 -3.60 -2.94
C VAL A 84 -1.05 -3.95 -1.68
N SER A 85 0.28 -3.82 -1.74
CA SER A 85 1.16 -3.99 -0.59
C SER A 85 1.22 -2.68 0.19
N ASN A 86 0.34 -2.55 1.20
CA ASN A 86 0.16 -1.33 1.98
C ASN A 86 0.52 -1.49 3.45
N ALA A 87 0.43 -2.68 4.03
CA ALA A 87 0.80 -2.91 5.43
C ALA A 87 2.17 -2.34 5.75
N GLY A 88 2.28 -1.62 6.85
CA GLY A 88 3.54 -1.00 7.23
C GLY A 88 3.49 -0.38 8.62
N ILE A 89 4.64 -0.34 9.26
CA ILE A 89 4.86 0.24 10.57
C ILE A 89 6.03 1.22 10.54
N MET A 90 6.04 2.13 11.49
CA MET A 90 7.16 3.02 11.75
C MET A 90 7.53 2.96 13.24
N ILE A 91 8.81 2.76 13.53
CA ILE A 91 9.36 2.90 14.87
C ILE A 91 10.26 4.13 14.84
N ARG A 92 9.95 5.12 15.67
CA ARG A 92 10.69 6.37 15.77
C ARG A 92 11.51 6.34 17.05
N LYS A 93 12.82 6.16 16.91
CA LYS A 93 13.76 6.11 18.03
C LYS A 93 15.12 6.68 17.64
N PRO A 94 15.87 7.30 18.58
CA PRO A 94 17.27 7.65 18.36
C PRO A 94 18.08 6.43 17.93
N LEU A 95 19.03 6.61 16.98
CA LEU A 95 19.81 5.51 16.39
C LEU A 95 20.42 4.58 17.44
N ARG A 96 20.94 5.13 18.55
CA ARG A 96 21.54 4.32 19.63
C ARG A 96 20.51 3.49 20.43
N ALA A 97 19.25 3.86 20.39
CA ALA A 97 18.16 3.18 21.11
C ALA A 97 17.37 2.21 20.21
N LEU A 98 17.55 2.29 18.90
CA LEU A 98 16.91 1.40 17.95
C LEU A 98 17.58 0.03 18.01
N THR A 99 16.87 -0.97 18.53
CA THR A 99 17.39 -2.34 18.62
C THR A 99 17.36 -3.03 17.25
N LEU A 100 18.21 -4.05 17.07
CA LEU A 100 18.22 -4.86 15.85
C LEU A 100 16.87 -5.57 15.63
N ALA A 101 16.21 -6.02 16.68
CA ALA A 101 14.88 -6.61 16.61
C ALA A 101 13.81 -5.62 16.10
N GLU A 102 13.85 -4.38 16.55
CA GLU A 102 12.96 -3.33 16.04
C GLU A 102 13.27 -2.93 14.61
N TRP A 103 14.56 -2.89 14.22
CA TRP A 103 14.98 -2.72 12.85
C TRP A 103 14.39 -3.82 11.97
N HIS A 104 14.61 -5.09 12.30
CA HIS A 104 14.06 -6.22 11.55
C HIS A 104 12.53 -6.16 11.47
N ARG A 105 11.86 -5.86 12.58
CA ARG A 105 10.41 -5.73 12.59
C ARG A 105 9.91 -4.73 11.55
N VAL A 106 10.58 -3.58 11.38
CA VAL A 106 10.21 -2.57 10.36
C VAL A 106 10.52 -3.07 8.95
N ILE A 107 11.72 -3.61 8.74
CA ILE A 107 12.13 -4.13 7.42
C ILE A 107 11.21 -5.28 6.98
N ASP A 108 10.94 -6.22 7.87
CA ASP A 108 10.13 -7.40 7.56
C ASP A 108 8.69 -7.04 7.26
N THR A 109 8.11 -6.11 8.03
CA THR A 109 6.73 -5.67 7.79
C THR A 109 6.59 -4.85 6.50
N ASN A 110 7.53 -3.93 6.24
CA ASN A 110 7.37 -2.96 5.16
C ASN A 110 7.94 -3.45 3.82
N LEU A 111 9.07 -4.16 3.84
CA LEU A 111 9.82 -4.54 2.65
C LEU A 111 9.76 -6.05 2.38
N THR A 112 10.16 -6.89 3.35
CA THR A 112 10.14 -8.36 3.17
C THR A 112 8.74 -8.85 2.85
N ALA A 113 7.71 -8.35 3.54
CA ALA A 113 6.31 -8.67 3.26
C ALA A 113 5.90 -8.33 1.82
N THR A 114 6.38 -7.21 1.26
CA THR A 114 6.10 -6.83 -0.13
C THR A 114 6.66 -7.88 -1.09
N PHE A 115 7.87 -8.37 -0.85
CA PHE A 115 8.47 -9.45 -1.63
C PHE A 115 7.69 -10.76 -1.50
N LEU A 116 7.34 -11.17 -0.29
CA LEU A 116 6.59 -12.42 -0.04
C LEU A 116 5.23 -12.42 -0.76
N LEU A 117 4.51 -11.31 -0.66
CA LEU A 117 3.21 -11.13 -1.33
C LEU A 117 3.33 -11.12 -2.85
N ALA A 118 4.32 -10.40 -3.39
CA ALA A 118 4.55 -10.36 -4.84
C ALA A 118 4.88 -11.75 -5.38
N ARG A 119 5.77 -12.50 -4.70
CA ARG A 119 6.13 -13.87 -5.05
C ARG A 119 4.94 -14.82 -5.01
N ALA A 120 4.12 -14.77 -3.96
CA ALA A 120 2.94 -15.62 -3.84
C ALA A 120 1.88 -15.28 -4.90
N ALA A 121 1.71 -14.00 -5.23
CA ALA A 121 0.69 -13.52 -6.16
C ALA A 121 1.11 -13.64 -7.64
N GLU A 122 2.41 -13.78 -7.94
CA GLU A 122 2.95 -13.76 -9.31
C GLU A 122 2.19 -14.67 -10.28
N PRO A 123 1.96 -15.98 -10.01
CA PRO A 123 1.31 -16.85 -10.99
C PRO A 123 -0.11 -16.41 -11.34
N ALA A 124 -0.87 -15.95 -10.34
CA ALA A 124 -2.23 -15.49 -10.53
C ALA A 124 -2.29 -14.15 -11.28
N LEU A 125 -1.37 -13.23 -10.95
CA LEU A 125 -1.27 -11.92 -11.60
C LEU A 125 -0.81 -12.04 -13.06
N ARG A 126 0.14 -12.92 -13.37
CA ARG A 126 0.52 -13.20 -14.76
C ARG A 126 -0.67 -13.72 -15.57
N LYS A 127 -1.42 -14.68 -15.03
CA LYS A 127 -2.62 -15.23 -15.69
C LYS A 127 -3.67 -14.17 -15.99
N SER A 128 -3.84 -13.18 -15.13
CA SER A 128 -4.83 -12.13 -15.27
C SER A 128 -4.33 -10.88 -16.00
N ARG A 129 -3.02 -10.80 -16.30
CA ARG A 129 -2.32 -9.58 -16.73
C ARG A 129 -2.56 -8.42 -15.77
N GLY A 130 -2.36 -8.71 -14.48
CA GLY A 130 -2.72 -7.85 -13.38
C GLY A 130 -1.72 -6.74 -13.08
N ALA A 131 -1.87 -6.15 -11.89
CA ALA A 131 -0.97 -5.10 -11.41
C ALA A 131 -0.65 -5.22 -9.93
N ILE A 132 0.54 -4.78 -9.55
CA ILE A 132 0.97 -4.60 -8.17
C ILE A 132 1.12 -3.09 -7.91
N VAL A 133 0.57 -2.62 -6.80
CA VAL A 133 0.82 -1.28 -6.28
C VAL A 133 1.41 -1.38 -4.88
N THR A 134 2.60 -0.85 -4.70
CA THR A 134 3.28 -0.80 -3.42
C THR A 134 3.12 0.58 -2.78
N ILE A 135 2.99 0.64 -1.46
CA ILE A 135 2.92 1.90 -0.73
C ILE A 135 4.25 2.15 -0.02
N ALA A 136 5.05 3.06 -0.60
CA ALA A 136 6.27 3.55 0.02
C ALA A 136 5.96 4.79 0.91
N SER A 137 6.74 5.84 0.77
CA SER A 137 6.60 7.12 1.46
C SER A 137 7.54 8.13 0.83
N THR A 138 7.29 9.43 1.00
CA THR A 138 8.29 10.48 0.76
C THR A 138 9.57 10.26 1.58
N ARG A 139 9.50 9.48 2.68
CA ARG A 139 10.68 9.06 3.47
C ARG A 139 11.65 8.15 2.73
N ALA A 140 11.30 7.67 1.55
CA ALA A 140 12.25 6.99 0.66
C ALA A 140 13.34 7.93 0.12
N THR A 141 13.07 9.24 0.06
CA THR A 141 13.96 10.27 -0.51
C THR A 141 14.20 11.45 0.41
N MET A 142 13.38 11.66 1.43
CA MET A 142 13.50 12.68 2.47
C MET A 142 13.34 12.04 3.83
N SER A 143 14.05 12.51 4.85
CA SER A 143 14.01 11.90 6.18
C SER A 143 13.79 12.93 7.27
N GLU A 144 13.23 12.48 8.37
CA GLU A 144 13.25 13.14 9.66
C GLU A 144 14.18 12.36 10.59
N PRO A 145 14.72 13.00 11.63
CA PRO A 145 15.50 12.30 12.63
C PRO A 145 14.75 11.11 13.23
N ASN A 146 15.48 10.06 13.59
CA ASN A 146 14.95 8.87 14.26
C ASN A 146 13.99 8.02 13.41
N THR A 147 14.15 8.03 12.09
CA THR A 147 13.32 7.25 11.15
C THR A 147 14.13 6.30 10.26
N GLU A 148 15.33 5.93 10.65
CA GLU A 148 16.32 5.23 9.81
C GLU A 148 15.79 3.91 9.27
N SER A 149 15.21 3.06 10.12
CA SER A 149 14.63 1.78 9.70
C SER A 149 13.45 1.96 8.75
N TYR A 150 12.60 2.94 9.03
CA TYR A 150 11.45 3.25 8.16
C TYR A 150 11.90 3.78 6.80
N SER A 151 12.81 4.75 6.77
CA SER A 151 13.35 5.32 5.54
C SER A 151 14.05 4.26 4.69
N ALA A 152 14.88 3.41 5.31
CA ALA A 152 15.53 2.28 4.64
C ALA A 152 14.51 1.33 4.03
N SER A 153 13.46 0.95 4.80
CA SER A 153 12.42 0.06 4.30
C SER A 153 11.66 0.65 3.11
N LYS A 154 11.31 1.96 3.18
CA LYS A 154 10.55 2.63 2.11
C LYS A 154 11.40 2.93 0.88
N GLY A 155 12.69 3.22 1.03
CA GLY A 155 13.65 3.25 -0.07
C GLY A 155 13.78 1.88 -0.75
N GLY A 156 13.87 0.81 0.04
CA GLY A 156 13.86 -0.57 -0.45
C GLY A 156 12.61 -0.92 -1.24
N VAL A 157 11.41 -0.48 -0.79
CA VAL A 157 10.14 -0.69 -1.52
C VAL A 157 10.18 0.00 -2.89
N VAL A 158 10.71 1.23 -3.00
CA VAL A 158 10.84 1.92 -4.29
C VAL A 158 11.77 1.13 -5.23
N ALA A 159 12.93 0.69 -4.73
CA ALA A 159 13.88 -0.11 -5.52
C ALA A 159 13.29 -1.47 -5.92
N LEU A 160 12.62 -2.16 -5.01
CA LEU A 160 11.96 -3.43 -5.30
C LEU A 160 10.87 -3.27 -6.37
N THR A 161 10.13 -2.15 -6.36
CA THR A 161 9.06 -1.87 -7.32
C THR A 161 9.56 -1.89 -8.76
N HIS A 162 10.61 -1.13 -9.09
CA HIS A 162 11.12 -1.11 -10.46
C HIS A 162 11.79 -2.43 -10.86
N SER A 163 12.43 -3.12 -9.90
CA SER A 163 12.99 -4.45 -10.14
C SER A 163 11.89 -5.46 -10.48
N LEU A 164 10.79 -5.48 -9.71
CA LEU A 164 9.63 -6.33 -10.00
C LEU A 164 8.97 -5.95 -11.34
N ALA A 165 8.89 -4.67 -11.68
CA ALA A 165 8.32 -4.22 -12.95
C ALA A 165 9.08 -4.77 -14.16
N VAL A 166 10.41 -4.83 -14.08
CA VAL A 166 11.27 -5.42 -15.12
C VAL A 166 11.14 -6.94 -15.15
N GLY A 167 11.17 -7.59 -13.98
CA GLY A 167 11.14 -9.06 -13.88
C GLY A 167 9.77 -9.67 -14.20
N LEU A 168 8.68 -8.96 -13.97
CA LEU A 168 7.31 -9.45 -14.18
C LEU A 168 6.68 -8.95 -15.49
N GLY A 169 7.29 -7.97 -16.15
CA GLY A 169 6.86 -7.50 -17.45
C GLY A 169 7.03 -8.58 -18.55
N PRO A 170 6.21 -8.52 -19.64
CA PRO A 170 5.10 -7.60 -19.88
C PRO A 170 3.77 -8.00 -19.23
N ASP A 171 3.72 -9.09 -18.48
CA ASP A 171 2.47 -9.67 -17.98
C ASP A 171 1.88 -8.92 -16.79
N VAL A 172 2.76 -8.37 -15.89
CA VAL A 172 2.32 -7.70 -14.67
C VAL A 172 2.95 -6.32 -14.61
N ARG A 173 2.14 -5.29 -14.40
CA ARG A 173 2.62 -3.94 -14.12
C ARG A 173 2.86 -3.76 -12.62
N VAL A 174 3.94 -3.08 -12.26
CA VAL A 174 4.28 -2.83 -10.86
C VAL A 174 4.62 -1.36 -10.68
N ASN A 175 3.89 -0.66 -9.83
CA ASN A 175 4.11 0.76 -9.54
C ASN A 175 4.11 1.03 -8.04
N CYS A 176 4.74 2.13 -7.65
CA CYS A 176 4.84 2.58 -6.28
C CYS A 176 4.09 3.90 -6.09
N VAL A 177 3.42 4.05 -4.97
CA VAL A 177 2.91 5.33 -4.48
C VAL A 177 3.70 5.71 -3.24
N SER A 178 4.22 6.94 -3.20
CA SER A 178 4.97 7.53 -2.10
C SER A 178 4.18 8.70 -1.48
N PRO A 179 3.31 8.43 -0.48
CA PRO A 179 2.56 9.48 0.19
C PRO A 179 3.48 10.37 1.04
N GLY A 180 3.12 11.65 1.13
CA GLY A 180 3.59 12.56 2.17
C GLY A 180 2.80 12.41 3.47
N TRP A 181 2.50 13.54 4.14
CA TRP A 181 1.64 13.50 5.31
C TRP A 181 0.18 13.27 4.91
N ILE A 182 -0.31 12.09 5.22
CA ILE A 182 -1.71 11.70 5.10
C ILE A 182 -2.28 11.51 6.52
N GLU A 183 -3.25 12.35 6.92
CA GLU A 183 -3.88 12.20 8.22
C GLU A 183 -4.90 11.05 8.19
N THR A 184 -4.67 10.07 9.06
CA THR A 184 -5.44 8.82 9.09
C THR A 184 -6.31 8.64 10.32
N LYS A 185 -6.18 9.53 11.32
CA LYS A 185 -6.87 9.42 12.61
C LYS A 185 -7.92 10.52 12.77
N ASP A 186 -7.48 11.73 12.99
CA ASP A 186 -8.34 12.88 13.29
C ASP A 186 -7.99 14.09 12.42
N TYR A 187 -8.63 14.16 11.26
CA TYR A 187 -8.42 15.26 10.32
C TYR A 187 -8.93 16.60 10.86
N ALA A 188 -9.93 16.57 11.74
CA ALA A 188 -10.51 17.78 12.32
C ALA A 188 -9.59 18.43 13.38
N ALA A 189 -8.70 17.67 13.99
CA ALA A 189 -7.72 18.19 14.94
C ALA A 189 -6.53 18.92 14.29
N LEU A 190 -6.41 18.89 12.95
CA LEU A 190 -5.36 19.58 12.23
C LEU A 190 -5.51 21.09 12.34
N ARG A 191 -4.38 21.77 12.56
CA ARG A 191 -4.33 23.23 12.69
C ARG A 191 -4.05 23.88 11.34
N ARG A 192 -4.37 25.15 11.20
CA ARG A 192 -4.08 25.92 9.97
C ARG A 192 -2.62 25.83 9.53
N LYS A 193 -1.67 25.85 10.49
CA LYS A 193 -0.24 25.71 10.20
C LYS A 193 0.14 24.34 9.64
N ASP A 194 -0.60 23.29 9.98
CA ASP A 194 -0.35 21.93 9.48
C ASP A 194 -0.72 21.84 7.99
N HIS A 195 -1.83 22.46 7.60
CA HIS A 195 -2.25 22.59 6.20
C HIS A 195 -1.30 23.46 5.37
N ALA A 196 -0.84 24.58 5.94
CA ALA A 196 0.01 25.55 5.25
C ALA A 196 1.40 25.03 4.86
N GLN A 197 1.82 23.88 5.40
CA GLN A 197 3.07 23.22 5.01
C GLN A 197 3.03 22.70 3.56
N HIS A 198 1.84 22.46 3.04
CA HIS A 198 1.63 21.84 1.72
C HIS A 198 1.26 22.92 0.68
N PRO A 199 1.97 22.99 -0.46
CA PRO A 199 1.56 23.85 -1.59
C PRO A 199 0.12 23.63 -2.04
N ALA A 200 -0.42 22.42 -1.91
CA ALA A 200 -1.82 22.10 -2.16
C ALA A 200 -2.82 22.71 -1.15
N GLY A 201 -2.33 23.46 -0.13
CA GLY A 201 -3.15 24.14 0.86
C GLY A 201 -3.77 23.25 1.93
N ARG A 202 -3.48 21.97 1.94
CA ARG A 202 -4.03 21.01 2.92
C ARG A 202 -3.16 19.80 3.15
N VAL A 203 -3.30 19.21 4.33
CA VAL A 203 -2.80 17.85 4.62
C VAL A 203 -3.58 16.84 3.77
N GLY A 204 -2.92 15.77 3.33
CA GLY A 204 -3.53 14.73 2.54
C GLY A 204 -4.54 13.89 3.34
N LYS A 205 -5.48 13.30 2.63
CA LYS A 205 -6.46 12.33 3.14
C LYS A 205 -6.19 10.95 2.55
N PRO A 206 -6.57 9.87 3.23
CA PRO A 206 -6.44 8.50 2.69
C PRO A 206 -7.07 8.32 1.30
N GLN A 207 -8.14 9.06 1.00
CA GLN A 207 -8.82 9.04 -0.30
C GLN A 207 -7.92 9.54 -1.44
N ASP A 208 -7.08 10.55 -1.19
CA ASP A 208 -6.15 11.07 -2.21
C ASP A 208 -5.22 9.98 -2.72
N VAL A 209 -4.75 9.11 -1.82
CA VAL A 209 -3.90 7.96 -2.16
C VAL A 209 -4.72 6.84 -2.80
N ALA A 210 -5.92 6.57 -2.28
CA ALA A 210 -6.76 5.48 -2.77
C ALA A 210 -7.17 5.65 -4.23
N GLU A 211 -7.49 6.87 -4.67
CA GLU A 211 -7.82 7.17 -6.06
C GLU A 211 -6.67 6.84 -7.01
N LEU A 212 -5.45 7.24 -6.67
CA LEU A 212 -4.28 6.92 -7.47
C LEU A 212 -3.99 5.42 -7.50
N VAL A 213 -4.10 4.74 -6.36
CA VAL A 213 -3.91 3.28 -6.29
C VAL A 213 -4.90 2.55 -7.20
N VAL A 214 -6.18 2.91 -7.15
CA VAL A 214 -7.21 2.29 -8.00
C VAL A 214 -6.98 2.58 -9.48
N TRP A 215 -6.53 3.80 -9.81
CA TRP A 215 -6.15 4.13 -11.19
C TRP A 215 -4.97 3.29 -11.67
N LEU A 216 -3.94 3.09 -10.84
CA LEU A 216 -2.77 2.26 -11.17
C LEU A 216 -3.12 0.77 -11.32
N LEU A 217 -4.11 0.27 -10.61
CA LEU A 217 -4.60 -1.11 -10.78
C LEU A 217 -5.38 -1.30 -12.09
N ASP A 218 -5.90 -0.22 -12.67
CA ASP A 218 -6.71 -0.27 -13.89
C ASP A 218 -5.84 -0.28 -15.13
N GLY A 219 -5.69 -1.46 -15.76
CA GLY A 219 -4.90 -1.64 -17.00
C GLY A 219 -5.44 -0.89 -18.22
N GLU A 220 -6.74 -0.57 -18.27
CA GLU A 220 -7.30 0.23 -19.37
C GLU A 220 -6.90 1.69 -19.27
N ARG A 221 -6.72 2.20 -18.03
CA ARG A 221 -6.41 3.61 -17.76
C ARG A 221 -4.91 3.86 -17.59
N SER A 222 -4.17 2.88 -17.08
CA SER A 222 -2.75 3.00 -16.74
C SER A 222 -1.87 1.91 -17.39
N GLY A 223 -2.32 1.32 -18.51
CA GLY A 223 -1.68 0.16 -19.13
C GLY A 223 -0.23 0.38 -19.60
N PHE A 224 0.17 1.62 -19.85
CA PHE A 224 1.56 1.96 -20.24
C PHE A 224 2.40 2.47 -19.06
N VAL A 225 1.91 2.33 -17.83
CA VAL A 225 2.59 2.79 -16.62
C VAL A 225 3.07 1.59 -15.81
N THR A 226 4.40 1.41 -15.74
CA THR A 226 5.06 0.38 -14.92
C THR A 226 6.43 0.86 -14.47
N GLY A 227 6.91 0.40 -13.32
CA GLY A 227 8.20 0.76 -12.73
C GLY A 227 8.26 2.17 -12.13
N ALA A 228 7.16 2.91 -12.12
CA ALA A 228 7.12 4.30 -11.67
C ALA A 228 6.87 4.43 -10.16
N ASN A 229 7.45 5.50 -9.60
CA ASN A 229 7.16 5.96 -8.24
C ASN A 229 6.40 7.29 -8.29
N PHE A 230 5.16 7.28 -7.80
CA PHE A 230 4.28 8.45 -7.76
C PHE A 230 4.29 9.09 -6.38
N VAL A 231 4.89 10.26 -6.28
CA VAL A 231 4.85 11.06 -5.05
C VAL A 231 3.50 11.78 -4.97
N ILE A 232 2.79 11.57 -3.85
CA ILE A 232 1.51 12.20 -3.54
C ILE A 232 1.57 12.86 -2.17
N ASP A 233 2.03 14.10 -2.12
CA ASP A 233 2.42 14.80 -0.90
C ASP A 233 1.94 16.26 -0.82
N GLY A 234 1.06 16.68 -1.73
CA GLY A 234 0.61 18.05 -1.82
C GLY A 234 1.70 19.06 -2.20
N GLY A 235 2.80 18.58 -2.81
CA GLY A 235 3.93 19.39 -3.24
C GLY A 235 4.96 19.67 -2.15
N MET A 236 4.86 19.06 -0.96
CA MET A 236 5.73 19.34 0.17
C MET A 236 7.21 19.06 -0.16
N THR A 237 7.53 17.96 -0.86
CA THR A 237 8.91 17.61 -1.23
C THR A 237 9.50 18.49 -2.35
N ARG A 238 8.72 19.40 -2.91
CA ARG A 238 9.14 20.36 -3.96
C ARG A 238 9.33 21.77 -3.44
N LYS A 239 8.85 22.04 -2.21
CA LYS A 239 8.94 23.36 -1.60
C LYS A 239 10.35 23.58 -1.05
N MET A 240 10.98 24.71 -1.42
CA MET A 240 12.20 25.18 -0.79
C MET A 240 11.88 25.65 0.64
N ILE A 241 12.76 25.31 1.58
CA ILE A 241 12.59 25.62 3.01
C ILE A 241 13.77 26.50 3.43
N TYR A 242 13.75 27.75 2.99
CA TYR A 242 14.65 28.77 3.54
C TYR A 242 13.87 29.57 4.58
N GLU A 243 14.54 29.87 5.70
CA GLU A 243 14.08 30.91 6.64
C GLU A 243 14.50 32.26 6.04
N GLU A 244 13.53 33.19 5.90
CA GLU A 244 13.76 34.60 5.53
C GLU A 244 13.92 35.43 6.80
#